data_b7b4f05103bd5eee2519f547fc3de4b6
#
_entry.id   b7b4f05103bd5eee2519f547fc3de4b6
#
_cell.length_a   1.000
_cell.length_b   1.000
_cell.length_c   1.000
_cell.angle_alpha   90.00
_cell.angle_beta   90.00
_cell.angle_gamma   90.00
#
_symmetry.space_group_name_H-M   'P 1'
#
loop_
_entity.id
_entity.type
_entity.pdbx_description
1 polymer ?
#
loop_
_entity_poly.entity_id
_entity_poly.type
_entity_poly.pdbx_seq_one_letter_code
_entity_poly.pdbx_strand_id
1 'polypeptide(L)'
;MPTTQNTVSFHDGRSAPQLGMGVWQVENDIASSVVKTAIDIGYRSIDTAAIYGNETGVGRGIAESGVKREELFIATKLWNDRHGHDSTKAAFAESLEKLGLNYVDLYLIHWPVPKVDLFVQAWESMIQLRDEGSAKSIGVCNFNINHLQKLLDETGVLPVVNQIELHPRFQQAELREFHAEHDIITEAWSPLGRGRLWDEPSLNAIARKHQRSVAQVIIRWHTQLGNMVIPKSVTPSRLKENFHVFDFTLEAQDMADIAALDTPDGRDGPDPELFRLPAA
;
A
#
# COMPACT_ATOMS: atom_id res chain seq x y z
N MET A 1 -18.91 18.41 -7.09
CA MET A 1 -17.50 18.83 -7.05
C MET A 1 -16.69 17.57 -6.83
N PRO A 2 -15.52 17.37 -7.48
CA PRO A 2 -14.69 16.24 -7.14
C PRO A 2 -14.30 16.38 -5.66
N THR A 3 -14.54 15.35 -4.86
CA THR A 3 -14.07 15.28 -3.48
C THR A 3 -12.54 15.32 -3.54
N THR A 4 -11.95 16.36 -2.97
CA THR A 4 -10.49 16.49 -2.91
C THR A 4 -9.97 15.35 -2.05
N GLN A 5 -9.19 14.46 -2.64
CA GLN A 5 -8.57 13.35 -1.91
C GLN A 5 -7.54 13.90 -0.93
N ASN A 6 -7.56 13.43 0.32
CA ASN A 6 -6.54 13.79 1.29
C ASN A 6 -5.17 13.26 0.87
N THR A 7 -4.12 13.98 1.24
CA THR A 7 -2.73 13.55 1.05
C THR A 7 -2.03 13.37 2.38
N VAL A 8 -1.02 12.52 2.40
CA VAL A 8 -0.06 12.39 3.50
C VAL A 8 1.31 12.87 3.02
N SER A 9 2.06 13.49 3.93
CA SER A 9 3.43 13.95 3.63
C SER A 9 4.45 12.93 4.13
N PHE A 10 5.48 12.71 3.33
CA PHE A 10 6.61 11.86 3.67
C PHE A 10 7.76 12.69 4.26
N HIS A 11 8.62 12.07 5.06
CA HIS A 11 9.80 12.73 5.63
C HIS A 11 10.84 13.14 4.56
N ASP A 12 10.74 12.62 3.32
CA ASP A 12 11.58 13.02 2.18
C ASP A 12 11.08 14.30 1.45
N GLY A 13 10.02 14.93 1.98
CA GLY A 13 9.42 16.16 1.46
C GLY A 13 8.39 15.95 0.36
N ARG A 14 8.09 14.70 -0.02
CA ARG A 14 7.05 14.36 -1.00
C ARG A 14 5.73 14.05 -0.31
N SER A 15 4.70 13.83 -1.11
CA SER A 15 3.37 13.48 -0.60
C SER A 15 2.69 12.46 -1.52
N ALA A 16 1.75 11.71 -0.94
CA ALA A 16 0.93 10.74 -1.66
C ALA A 16 -0.56 10.92 -1.34
N PRO A 17 -1.47 10.53 -2.25
CA PRO A 17 -2.87 10.35 -1.93
C PRO A 17 -3.05 9.34 -0.80
N GLN A 18 -3.87 9.67 0.19
CA GLN A 18 -4.10 8.80 1.35
C GLN A 18 -4.88 7.53 1.00
N LEU A 19 -5.75 7.61 -0.01
CA LEU A 19 -6.50 6.47 -0.55
C LEU A 19 -5.99 6.12 -1.95
N GLY A 20 -5.48 4.92 -2.10
CA GLY A 20 -5.06 4.35 -3.37
C GLY A 20 -5.95 3.16 -3.78
N MET A 21 -5.63 2.59 -4.94
CA MET A 21 -6.21 1.36 -5.43
C MET A 21 -5.14 0.28 -5.52
N GLY A 22 -5.29 -0.83 -4.77
CA GLY A 22 -4.48 -2.03 -4.94
C GLY A 22 -4.99 -2.90 -6.09
N VAL A 23 -4.07 -3.51 -6.84
CA VAL A 23 -4.40 -4.40 -7.97
C VAL A 23 -3.96 -5.86 -7.76
N TRP A 24 -3.69 -6.27 -6.53
CA TRP A 24 -3.41 -7.68 -6.24
C TRP A 24 -4.57 -8.58 -6.69
N GLN A 25 -4.27 -9.69 -7.36
CA GLN A 25 -5.26 -10.61 -7.96
C GLN A 25 -6.21 -9.92 -8.97
N VAL A 26 -5.74 -8.89 -9.65
CA VAL A 26 -6.39 -8.39 -10.86
C VAL A 26 -5.63 -8.98 -12.04
N GLU A 27 -6.31 -9.77 -12.86
CA GLU A 27 -5.71 -10.38 -14.04
C GLU A 27 -5.21 -9.31 -15.02
N ASN A 28 -4.07 -9.57 -15.66
CA ASN A 28 -3.43 -8.60 -16.57
C ASN A 28 -4.35 -8.11 -17.68
N ASP A 29 -5.21 -9.01 -18.19
CA ASP A 29 -6.09 -8.72 -19.32
C ASP A 29 -7.18 -7.69 -18.99
N ILE A 30 -7.63 -7.65 -17.71
CA ILE A 30 -8.62 -6.70 -17.26
C ILE A 30 -8.01 -5.51 -16.50
N ALA A 31 -6.73 -5.57 -16.16
CA ALA A 31 -6.07 -4.54 -15.34
C ALA A 31 -6.17 -3.15 -15.98
N SER A 32 -6.00 -3.05 -17.30
CA SER A 32 -6.14 -1.76 -18.02
C SER A 32 -7.51 -1.13 -17.78
N SER A 33 -8.59 -1.85 -18.01
CA SER A 33 -9.95 -1.33 -17.86
C SER A 33 -10.29 -0.98 -16.41
N VAL A 34 -9.80 -1.78 -15.45
CA VAL A 34 -10.03 -1.58 -14.01
C VAL A 34 -9.28 -0.34 -13.52
N VAL A 35 -8.00 -0.18 -13.90
CA VAL A 35 -7.17 0.99 -13.55
C VAL A 35 -7.74 2.26 -14.17
N LYS A 36 -8.08 2.22 -15.48
CA LYS A 36 -8.72 3.36 -16.14
C LYS A 36 -10.00 3.77 -15.43
N THR A 37 -10.87 2.82 -15.09
CA THR A 37 -12.11 3.09 -14.36
C THR A 37 -11.85 3.74 -13.01
N ALA A 38 -10.85 3.27 -12.26
CA ALA A 38 -10.50 3.89 -10.98
C ALA A 38 -10.03 5.34 -11.16
N ILE A 39 -9.17 5.60 -12.15
CA ILE A 39 -8.70 6.95 -12.46
C ILE A 39 -9.85 7.86 -12.88
N ASP A 40 -10.78 7.37 -13.71
CA ASP A 40 -11.99 8.11 -14.13
C ASP A 40 -12.91 8.45 -12.94
N ILE A 41 -12.98 7.60 -11.91
CA ILE A 41 -13.70 7.86 -10.66
C ILE A 41 -13.03 8.97 -9.83
N GLY A 42 -11.71 9.09 -9.93
CA GLY A 42 -10.94 10.11 -9.20
C GLY A 42 -9.73 9.57 -8.42
N TYR A 43 -9.47 8.26 -8.42
CA TYR A 43 -8.24 7.73 -7.85
C TYR A 43 -7.01 8.33 -8.53
N ARG A 44 -5.99 8.65 -7.72
CA ARG A 44 -4.71 9.18 -8.21
C ARG A 44 -3.53 8.34 -7.72
N SER A 45 -3.77 7.32 -6.89
CA SER A 45 -2.75 6.38 -6.42
C SER A 45 -3.11 4.96 -6.86
N ILE A 46 -2.17 4.27 -7.53
CA ILE A 46 -2.29 2.88 -8.00
C ILE A 46 -1.10 2.09 -7.45
N ASP A 47 -1.39 1.00 -6.75
CA ASP A 47 -0.41 0.10 -6.16
C ASP A 47 -0.41 -1.26 -6.87
N THR A 48 0.72 -1.59 -7.50
CA THR A 48 0.98 -2.90 -8.11
C THR A 48 2.25 -3.54 -7.54
N ALA A 49 2.70 -4.65 -8.12
CA ALA A 49 3.97 -5.30 -7.81
C ALA A 49 4.41 -6.21 -8.96
N ALA A 50 5.71 -6.43 -9.11
CA ALA A 50 6.28 -7.31 -10.14
C ALA A 50 5.66 -8.73 -10.10
N ILE A 51 5.47 -9.30 -8.88
CA ILE A 51 4.92 -10.64 -8.70
C ILE A 51 3.44 -10.77 -9.11
N TYR A 52 2.69 -9.66 -9.20
CA TYR A 52 1.28 -9.74 -9.58
C TYR A 52 1.08 -10.09 -11.05
N GLY A 53 2.12 -9.94 -11.88
CA GLY A 53 2.08 -10.27 -13.31
C GLY A 53 1.18 -9.34 -14.14
N ASN A 54 0.79 -8.20 -13.59
CA ASN A 54 -0.19 -7.29 -14.20
C ASN A 54 0.34 -5.88 -14.50
N GLU A 55 1.64 -5.64 -14.32
CA GLU A 55 2.25 -4.31 -14.53
C GLU A 55 1.99 -3.78 -15.95
N THR A 56 2.01 -4.65 -16.98
CA THR A 56 1.72 -4.25 -18.37
C THR A 56 0.28 -3.77 -18.54
N GLY A 57 -0.68 -4.47 -17.93
CA GLY A 57 -2.08 -4.05 -17.94
C GLY A 57 -2.31 -2.75 -17.16
N VAL A 58 -1.63 -2.58 -16.02
CA VAL A 58 -1.65 -1.35 -15.23
C VAL A 58 -1.10 -0.18 -16.04
N GLY A 59 0.08 -0.34 -16.69
CA GLY A 59 0.68 0.68 -17.54
C GLY A 59 -0.24 1.11 -18.71
N ARG A 60 -0.91 0.16 -19.36
CA ARG A 60 -1.93 0.48 -20.36
C ARG A 60 -3.09 1.30 -19.79
N GLY A 61 -3.61 0.92 -18.63
CA GLY A 61 -4.70 1.65 -17.98
C GLY A 61 -4.32 3.09 -17.61
N ILE A 62 -3.08 3.30 -17.17
CA ILE A 62 -2.53 4.63 -16.92
C ILE A 62 -2.49 5.44 -18.23
N ALA A 63 -1.92 4.89 -19.29
CA ALA A 63 -1.83 5.57 -20.58
C ALA A 63 -3.20 5.89 -21.19
N GLU A 64 -4.16 4.96 -21.11
CA GLU A 64 -5.52 5.10 -21.65
C GLU A 64 -6.41 6.02 -20.79
N SER A 65 -6.02 6.36 -19.57
CA SER A 65 -6.79 7.27 -18.70
C SER A 65 -6.80 8.71 -19.21
N GLY A 66 -5.77 9.11 -19.97
CA GLY A 66 -5.59 10.49 -20.44
C GLY A 66 -5.21 11.49 -19.35
N VAL A 67 -5.04 11.04 -18.10
CA VAL A 67 -4.54 11.85 -16.98
C VAL A 67 -3.02 11.98 -17.12
N LYS A 68 -2.49 13.17 -16.87
CA LYS A 68 -1.04 13.39 -16.95
C LYS A 68 -0.31 12.55 -15.92
N ARG A 69 0.86 12.00 -16.30
CA ARG A 69 1.66 11.13 -15.43
C ARG A 69 2.01 11.77 -14.09
N GLU A 70 2.30 13.04 -14.09
CA GLU A 70 2.64 13.81 -12.88
C GLU A 70 1.45 14.04 -11.91
N GLU A 71 0.23 13.77 -12.35
CA GLU A 71 -0.97 13.81 -11.52
C GLU A 71 -1.28 12.48 -10.85
N LEU A 72 -0.52 11.42 -11.19
CA LEU A 72 -0.69 10.07 -10.68
C LEU A 72 0.47 9.69 -9.76
N PHE A 73 0.15 8.97 -8.69
CA PHE A 73 1.10 8.34 -7.78
C PHE A 73 1.10 6.83 -8.07
N ILE A 74 2.19 6.31 -8.61
CA ILE A 74 2.31 4.92 -9.02
C ILE A 74 3.34 4.23 -8.14
N ALA A 75 2.91 3.15 -7.47
CA ALA A 75 3.78 2.30 -6.67
C ALA A 75 3.92 0.91 -7.31
N THR A 76 5.14 0.37 -7.28
CA THR A 76 5.41 -1.04 -7.57
C THR A 76 6.42 -1.61 -6.59
N LYS A 77 6.66 -2.94 -6.61
CA LYS A 77 7.42 -3.63 -5.58
C LYS A 77 8.41 -4.63 -6.16
N LEU A 78 9.62 -4.62 -5.57
CA LEU A 78 10.65 -5.63 -5.79
C LEU A 78 10.23 -6.96 -5.21
N TRP A 79 10.20 -8.00 -6.04
CA TRP A 79 9.92 -9.34 -5.53
C TRP A 79 11.13 -9.98 -4.85
N ASN A 80 10.87 -10.92 -4.00
CA ASN A 80 11.78 -11.50 -3.02
C ASN A 80 13.00 -12.23 -3.60
N ASP A 81 12.88 -12.83 -4.79
CA ASP A 81 13.96 -13.53 -5.51
C ASP A 81 14.93 -12.59 -6.24
N ARG A 82 14.66 -11.29 -6.17
CA ARG A 82 15.43 -10.24 -6.85
C ARG A 82 16.18 -9.33 -5.87
N HIS A 83 16.31 -9.73 -4.59
CA HIS A 83 17.14 -9.02 -3.63
C HIS A 83 18.64 -9.09 -4.01
N GLY A 84 19.42 -8.07 -3.62
CA GLY A 84 20.82 -7.89 -3.96
C GLY A 84 21.03 -6.69 -4.89
N HIS A 85 22.28 -6.22 -5.03
CA HIS A 85 22.56 -4.94 -5.70
C HIS A 85 22.13 -4.90 -7.17
N ASP A 86 22.72 -5.73 -8.02
CA ASP A 86 22.47 -5.70 -9.47
C ASP A 86 21.08 -6.24 -9.81
N SER A 87 20.65 -7.26 -9.08
CA SER A 87 19.32 -7.89 -9.27
C SER A 87 18.19 -6.93 -9.00
N THR A 88 18.30 -6.08 -7.96
CA THR A 88 17.31 -5.05 -7.64
C THR A 88 17.19 -4.02 -8.76
N LYS A 89 18.32 -3.53 -9.29
CA LYS A 89 18.30 -2.56 -10.39
C LYS A 89 17.72 -3.16 -11.68
N ALA A 90 18.10 -4.40 -12.00
CA ALA A 90 17.55 -5.09 -13.16
C ALA A 90 16.02 -5.31 -13.03
N ALA A 91 15.55 -5.74 -11.85
CA ALA A 91 14.12 -5.91 -11.60
C ALA A 91 13.34 -4.59 -11.69
N PHE A 92 13.93 -3.49 -11.23
CA PHE A 92 13.32 -2.17 -11.35
C PHE A 92 13.18 -1.73 -12.80
N ALA A 93 14.22 -1.91 -13.60
CA ALA A 93 14.20 -1.61 -15.05
C ALA A 93 13.10 -2.43 -15.78
N GLU A 94 12.98 -3.72 -15.45
CA GLU A 94 11.91 -4.60 -15.98
C GLU A 94 10.52 -4.09 -15.59
N SER A 95 10.33 -3.62 -14.37
CA SER A 95 9.05 -3.05 -13.92
C SER A 95 8.72 -1.75 -14.67
N LEU A 96 9.68 -0.85 -14.85
CA LEU A 96 9.49 0.37 -15.65
C LEU A 96 9.11 0.04 -17.10
N GLU A 97 9.77 -0.93 -17.73
CA GLU A 97 9.46 -1.39 -19.09
C GLU A 97 8.04 -1.90 -19.18
N LYS A 98 7.61 -2.80 -18.27
CA LYS A 98 6.25 -3.35 -18.24
C LYS A 98 5.19 -2.29 -18.00
N LEU A 99 5.45 -1.34 -17.10
CA LEU A 99 4.57 -0.21 -16.84
C LEU A 99 4.55 0.82 -17.97
N GLY A 100 5.56 0.82 -18.86
CA GLY A 100 5.74 1.85 -19.89
C GLY A 100 6.03 3.23 -19.29
N LEU A 101 6.75 3.29 -18.18
CA LEU A 101 7.03 4.50 -17.43
C LEU A 101 8.53 4.77 -17.34
N ASN A 102 8.89 6.05 -17.17
CA ASN A 102 10.28 6.48 -16.96
C ASN A 102 10.66 6.61 -15.47
N TYR A 103 9.68 6.59 -14.58
CA TYR A 103 9.84 6.65 -13.13
C TYR A 103 8.60 6.08 -12.44
N VAL A 104 8.76 5.66 -11.17
CA VAL A 104 7.66 5.42 -10.25
C VAL A 104 7.72 6.42 -9.10
N ASP A 105 6.57 6.67 -8.47
CA ASP A 105 6.48 7.58 -7.32
C ASP A 105 6.94 6.89 -6.04
N LEU A 106 6.70 5.58 -5.92
CA LEU A 106 7.13 4.78 -4.78
C LEU A 106 7.59 3.40 -5.24
N TYR A 107 8.80 3.01 -4.84
CA TYR A 107 9.32 1.65 -5.04
C TYR A 107 9.51 0.97 -3.68
N LEU A 108 8.99 -0.24 -3.53
CA LEU A 108 8.93 -0.95 -2.25
C LEU A 108 9.67 -2.29 -2.32
N ILE A 109 10.40 -2.68 -1.25
CA ILE A 109 10.77 -4.09 -1.03
C ILE A 109 9.52 -4.83 -0.57
N HIS A 110 9.12 -5.91 -1.26
CA HIS A 110 7.83 -6.58 -0.99
C HIS A 110 7.80 -7.35 0.34
N TRP A 111 8.90 -8.01 0.70
CA TRP A 111 9.08 -8.74 1.97
C TRP A 111 10.56 -8.70 2.39
N PRO A 112 10.87 -8.72 3.69
CA PRO A 112 12.28 -8.71 4.14
C PRO A 112 13.01 -10.02 3.83
N VAL A 113 12.34 -11.16 3.83
CA VAL A 113 12.93 -12.52 3.66
C VAL A 113 14.20 -12.69 4.50
N PRO A 114 14.12 -12.61 5.84
CA PRO A 114 15.30 -12.51 6.70
C PRO A 114 16.25 -13.72 6.61
N LYS A 115 15.76 -14.86 6.17
CA LYS A 115 16.62 -16.06 5.94
C LYS A 115 17.56 -15.94 4.77
N VAL A 116 17.24 -15.11 3.78
CA VAL A 116 18.13 -14.79 2.64
C VAL A 116 19.07 -13.65 3.02
N ASP A 117 18.60 -12.72 3.85
CA ASP A 117 19.34 -11.58 4.43
C ASP A 117 20.01 -10.68 3.39
N LEU A 118 19.33 -10.46 2.28
CA LEU A 118 19.80 -9.57 1.19
C LEU A 118 18.98 -8.27 1.08
N PHE A 119 18.03 -8.03 1.99
CA PHE A 119 17.17 -6.85 1.89
C PHE A 119 17.92 -5.53 2.12
N VAL A 120 19.02 -5.54 2.89
CA VAL A 120 19.86 -4.34 3.06
C VAL A 120 20.55 -3.99 1.74
N GLN A 121 21.12 -4.97 1.03
CA GLN A 121 21.73 -4.75 -0.31
C GLN A 121 20.67 -4.25 -1.33
N ALA A 122 19.45 -4.79 -1.26
CA ALA A 122 18.35 -4.30 -2.08
C ALA A 122 18.02 -2.84 -1.72
N TRP A 123 17.99 -2.51 -0.43
CA TRP A 123 17.73 -1.15 0.06
C TRP A 123 18.79 -0.15 -0.40
N GLU A 124 20.08 -0.49 -0.32
CA GLU A 124 21.18 0.34 -0.83
C GLU A 124 21.02 0.64 -2.32
N SER A 125 20.58 -0.35 -3.12
CA SER A 125 20.29 -0.13 -4.53
C SER A 125 19.08 0.78 -4.75
N MET A 126 18.05 0.65 -3.91
CA MET A 126 16.89 1.52 -3.98
C MET A 126 17.22 2.97 -3.59
N ILE A 127 18.14 3.18 -2.64
CA ILE A 127 18.69 4.50 -2.32
C ILE A 127 19.33 5.12 -3.58
N GLN A 128 20.12 4.36 -4.33
CA GLN A 128 20.73 4.84 -5.57
C GLN A 128 19.67 5.17 -6.63
N LEU A 129 18.66 4.32 -6.83
CA LEU A 129 17.55 4.56 -7.77
C LEU A 129 16.75 5.82 -7.41
N ARG A 130 16.60 6.10 -6.11
CA ARG A 130 15.99 7.35 -5.60
C ARG A 130 16.87 8.56 -5.94
N ASP A 131 18.14 8.48 -5.67
CA ASP A 131 19.10 9.57 -5.89
C ASP A 131 19.27 9.89 -7.39
N GLU A 132 19.14 8.87 -8.26
CA GLU A 132 19.06 9.00 -9.72
C GLU A 132 17.70 9.56 -10.19
N GLY A 133 16.68 9.57 -9.32
CA GLY A 133 15.34 10.09 -9.60
C GLY A 133 14.42 9.16 -10.37
N SER A 134 14.80 7.90 -10.55
CA SER A 134 13.98 6.88 -11.22
C SER A 134 12.89 6.32 -10.30
N ALA A 135 13.16 6.18 -9.00
CA ALA A 135 12.16 6.03 -7.94
C ALA A 135 12.09 7.35 -7.17
N LYS A 136 10.92 7.98 -7.11
CA LYS A 136 10.80 9.29 -6.43
C LYS A 136 10.94 9.15 -4.91
N SER A 137 10.30 8.16 -4.34
CA SER A 137 10.39 7.76 -2.94
C SER A 137 10.63 6.25 -2.85
N ILE A 138 11.21 5.79 -1.75
CA ILE A 138 11.47 4.38 -1.49
C ILE A 138 10.89 3.94 -0.15
N GLY A 139 10.40 2.72 -0.10
CA GLY A 139 9.79 2.15 1.07
C GLY A 139 9.91 0.63 1.12
N VAL A 140 9.19 0.05 2.06
CA VAL A 140 9.21 -1.40 2.29
C VAL A 140 7.79 -1.92 2.52
N CYS A 141 7.62 -3.24 2.44
CA CYS A 141 6.39 -3.91 2.86
C CYS A 141 6.73 -5.04 3.85
N ASN A 142 5.86 -5.21 4.85
CA ASN A 142 5.93 -6.32 5.78
C ASN A 142 7.22 -6.36 6.63
N PHE A 143 7.83 -5.21 6.88
CA PHE A 143 8.98 -5.11 7.76
C PHE A 143 8.50 -4.99 9.21
N ASN A 144 9.05 -5.83 10.09
CA ASN A 144 8.91 -5.69 11.53
C ASN A 144 9.93 -4.66 12.05
N ILE A 145 9.82 -4.26 13.33
CA ILE A 145 10.70 -3.26 13.96
C ILE A 145 12.19 -3.62 13.82
N ASN A 146 12.56 -4.88 14.05
CA ASN A 146 13.95 -5.34 13.92
C ASN A 146 14.50 -5.19 12.49
N HIS A 147 13.67 -5.39 11.46
CA HIS A 147 14.08 -5.20 10.08
C HIS A 147 14.28 -3.71 9.76
N LEU A 148 13.38 -2.84 10.24
CA LEU A 148 13.48 -1.39 10.07
C LEU A 148 14.71 -0.84 10.81
N GLN A 149 14.95 -1.30 12.03
CA GLN A 149 16.14 -0.92 12.80
C GLN A 149 17.42 -1.34 12.07
N LYS A 150 17.46 -2.55 11.49
CA LYS A 150 18.62 -3.00 10.71
C LYS A 150 18.89 -2.10 9.49
N LEU A 151 17.83 -1.66 8.77
CA LEU A 151 18.01 -0.69 7.69
C LEU A 151 18.62 0.62 8.19
N LEU A 152 18.11 1.14 9.32
CA LEU A 152 18.61 2.38 9.91
C LEU A 152 20.07 2.23 10.35
N ASP A 153 20.40 1.16 11.04
CA ASP A 153 21.74 0.93 11.60
C ASP A 153 22.80 0.75 10.49
N GLU A 154 22.45 0.07 9.39
CA GLU A 154 23.41 -0.26 8.34
C GLU A 154 23.49 0.82 7.23
N THR A 155 22.41 1.60 7.01
CA THR A 155 22.37 2.56 5.89
C THR A 155 22.13 4.00 6.32
N GLY A 156 21.65 4.24 7.52
CA GLY A 156 21.24 5.56 7.98
C GLY A 156 19.97 6.11 7.31
N VAL A 157 19.29 5.31 6.49
CA VAL A 157 18.12 5.73 5.70
C VAL A 157 16.92 4.87 6.05
N LEU A 158 15.86 5.49 6.53
CA LEU A 158 14.56 4.85 6.78
C LEU A 158 13.63 4.94 5.55
N PRO A 159 12.72 3.97 5.40
CA PRO A 159 11.69 4.02 4.37
C PRO A 159 10.67 5.13 4.65
N VAL A 160 10.14 5.77 3.60
CA VAL A 160 9.04 6.74 3.76
C VAL A 160 7.71 6.05 4.09
N VAL A 161 7.56 4.78 3.67
CA VAL A 161 6.36 3.97 3.86
C VAL A 161 6.77 2.55 4.27
N ASN A 162 6.05 1.98 5.23
CA ASN A 162 5.99 0.54 5.44
C ASN A 162 4.56 0.05 5.19
N GLN A 163 4.37 -0.71 4.10
CA GLN A 163 3.08 -1.26 3.70
C GLN A 163 2.86 -2.60 4.40
N ILE A 164 1.92 -2.66 5.34
CA ILE A 164 1.71 -3.81 6.22
C ILE A 164 0.28 -4.34 6.15
N GLU A 165 0.08 -5.59 6.53
CA GLU A 165 -1.27 -6.08 6.82
C GLU A 165 -1.87 -5.28 7.97
N LEU A 166 -2.98 -4.61 7.71
CA LEU A 166 -3.65 -3.84 8.74
C LEU A 166 -5.14 -3.74 8.46
N HIS A 167 -5.93 -4.17 9.42
CA HIS A 167 -7.39 -4.14 9.39
C HIS A 167 -7.93 -4.19 10.84
N PRO A 168 -9.23 -3.98 11.10
CA PRO A 168 -9.77 -3.90 12.45
C PRO A 168 -9.42 -5.04 13.40
N ARG A 169 -9.21 -6.27 12.89
CA ARG A 169 -8.82 -7.42 13.73
C ARG A 169 -7.31 -7.64 13.85
N PHE A 170 -6.50 -6.87 13.13
CA PHE A 170 -5.04 -6.95 13.20
C PHE A 170 -4.46 -5.55 13.03
N GLN A 171 -4.28 -4.84 14.16
CA GLN A 171 -4.01 -3.40 14.14
C GLN A 171 -2.54 -3.03 14.30
N GLN A 172 -1.69 -3.97 14.69
CA GLN A 172 -0.23 -3.79 14.80
C GLN A 172 0.17 -2.49 15.53
N ALA A 173 -0.41 -2.26 16.71
CA ALA A 173 -0.26 -0.99 17.43
C ALA A 173 1.21 -0.62 17.71
N GLU A 174 2.01 -1.57 18.19
CA GLU A 174 3.44 -1.38 18.49
C GLU A 174 4.24 -0.99 17.24
N LEU A 175 4.00 -1.66 16.11
CA LEU A 175 4.68 -1.34 14.85
C LEU A 175 4.27 0.05 14.33
N ARG A 176 3.00 0.43 14.45
CA ARG A 176 2.52 1.76 14.07
C ARG A 176 3.06 2.87 14.98
N GLU A 177 3.25 2.60 16.27
CA GLU A 177 3.91 3.52 17.20
C GLU A 177 5.36 3.76 16.77
N PHE A 178 6.12 2.70 16.48
CA PHE A 178 7.46 2.82 15.92
C PHE A 178 7.48 3.63 14.62
N HIS A 179 6.51 3.41 13.72
CA HIS A 179 6.40 4.19 12.49
C HIS A 179 6.20 5.68 12.79
N ALA A 180 5.31 6.02 13.73
CA ALA A 180 5.03 7.41 14.09
C ALA A 180 6.25 8.11 14.72
N GLU A 181 7.03 7.41 15.55
CA GLU A 181 8.26 7.93 16.16
C GLU A 181 9.37 8.23 15.15
N HIS A 182 9.32 7.57 13.97
CA HIS A 182 10.33 7.66 12.92
C HIS A 182 9.83 8.32 11.63
N ASP A 183 8.67 8.98 11.67
CA ASP A 183 8.04 9.62 10.52
C ASP A 183 7.82 8.66 9.31
N ILE A 184 7.65 7.36 9.57
CA ILE A 184 7.32 6.36 8.56
C ILE A 184 5.80 6.31 8.39
N ILE A 185 5.30 6.46 7.18
CA ILE A 185 3.87 6.32 6.91
C ILE A 185 3.48 4.83 6.90
N THR A 186 2.46 4.49 7.68
CA THR A 186 1.82 3.17 7.60
C THR A 186 0.90 3.12 6.39
N GLU A 187 1.08 2.14 5.51
CA GLU A 187 0.15 1.84 4.44
C GLU A 187 -0.50 0.48 4.67
N ALA A 188 -1.84 0.41 4.57
CA ALA A 188 -2.59 -0.79 4.86
C ALA A 188 -2.88 -1.62 3.61
N TRP A 189 -2.32 -2.85 3.52
CA TRP A 189 -2.81 -3.84 2.59
C TRP A 189 -3.85 -4.76 3.24
N SER A 190 -4.74 -5.35 2.43
CA SER A 190 -5.93 -6.08 2.88
C SER A 190 -6.79 -5.32 3.91
N PRO A 191 -7.02 -4.00 3.76
CA PRO A 191 -7.64 -3.17 4.79
C PRO A 191 -9.05 -3.65 5.19
N LEU A 192 -9.74 -4.34 4.28
CA LEU A 192 -11.10 -4.86 4.48
C LEU A 192 -11.12 -6.30 5.02
N GLY A 193 -9.98 -6.83 5.54
CA GLY A 193 -9.86 -8.17 6.13
C GLY A 193 -10.34 -9.27 5.18
N ARG A 194 -10.08 -9.14 3.89
CA ARG A 194 -10.51 -10.10 2.84
C ARG A 194 -11.98 -10.48 2.90
N GLY A 195 -12.84 -9.57 3.39
CA GLY A 195 -14.28 -9.79 3.49
C GLY A 195 -14.77 -10.49 4.76
N ARG A 196 -13.90 -10.84 5.70
CA ARG A 196 -14.27 -11.51 6.96
C ARG A 196 -14.90 -10.57 8.00
N LEU A 197 -14.99 -9.29 7.68
CA LEU A 197 -15.47 -8.23 8.58
C LEU A 197 -16.91 -7.80 8.28
N TRP A 198 -17.54 -8.36 7.24
CA TRP A 198 -18.88 -7.92 6.83
C TRP A 198 -19.98 -8.17 7.86
N ASP A 199 -19.85 -9.22 8.65
CA ASP A 199 -20.83 -9.62 9.66
C ASP A 199 -20.43 -9.17 11.08
N GLU A 200 -19.38 -8.32 11.21
CA GLU A 200 -18.94 -7.81 12.52
C GLU A 200 -19.99 -6.85 13.11
N PRO A 201 -20.59 -7.17 14.27
CA PRO A 201 -21.70 -6.39 14.82
C PRO A 201 -21.37 -4.92 15.07
N SER A 202 -20.19 -4.62 15.61
CA SER A 202 -19.71 -3.26 15.91
C SER A 202 -19.58 -2.44 14.62
N LEU A 203 -18.94 -3.00 13.60
CA LEU A 203 -18.79 -2.33 12.30
C LEU A 203 -20.14 -2.08 11.63
N ASN A 204 -21.07 -3.04 11.72
CA ASN A 204 -22.42 -2.89 11.19
C ASN A 204 -23.23 -1.82 11.95
N ALA A 205 -23.04 -1.69 13.27
CA ALA A 205 -23.69 -0.64 14.05
C ALA A 205 -23.19 0.75 13.64
N ILE A 206 -21.86 0.91 13.51
CA ILE A 206 -21.22 2.15 13.03
C ILE A 206 -21.67 2.48 11.60
N ALA A 207 -21.70 1.49 10.70
CA ALA A 207 -22.13 1.65 9.32
C ALA A 207 -23.58 2.19 9.24
N ARG A 208 -24.51 1.63 10.03
CA ARG A 208 -25.90 2.13 10.13
C ARG A 208 -25.98 3.55 10.68
N LYS A 209 -25.21 3.86 11.74
CA LYS A 209 -25.16 5.18 12.36
C LYS A 209 -24.79 6.27 11.35
N HIS A 210 -23.77 6.00 10.53
CA HIS A 210 -23.26 6.95 9.54
C HIS A 210 -23.91 6.83 8.15
N GLN A 211 -24.87 5.91 7.96
CA GLN A 211 -25.50 5.60 6.66
C GLN A 211 -24.44 5.30 5.58
N ARG A 212 -23.46 4.48 5.94
CA ARG A 212 -22.33 4.04 5.10
C ARG A 212 -22.24 2.52 5.07
N SER A 213 -21.48 1.98 4.11
CA SER A 213 -21.15 0.56 4.15
C SER A 213 -20.04 0.27 5.16
N VAL A 214 -19.91 -1.00 5.55
CA VAL A 214 -18.80 -1.46 6.39
C VAL A 214 -17.44 -1.16 5.72
N ALA A 215 -17.36 -1.31 4.39
CA ALA A 215 -16.14 -0.96 3.64
C ALA A 215 -15.77 0.51 3.81
N GLN A 216 -16.75 1.41 3.67
CA GLN A 216 -16.52 2.85 3.85
C GLN A 216 -16.09 3.19 5.29
N VAL A 217 -16.70 2.56 6.29
CA VAL A 217 -16.32 2.73 7.70
C VAL A 217 -14.87 2.33 7.93
N ILE A 218 -14.45 1.16 7.44
CA ILE A 218 -13.09 0.67 7.61
C ILE A 218 -12.08 1.57 6.87
N ILE A 219 -12.36 1.96 5.63
CA ILE A 219 -11.47 2.87 4.89
C ILE A 219 -11.37 4.22 5.60
N ARG A 220 -12.50 4.75 6.10
CA ARG A 220 -12.50 6.01 6.87
C ARG A 220 -11.69 5.89 8.16
N TRP A 221 -11.81 4.77 8.88
CA TRP A 221 -11.02 4.48 10.06
C TRP A 221 -9.51 4.55 9.76
N HIS A 222 -9.05 3.89 8.69
CA HIS A 222 -7.64 3.98 8.27
C HIS A 222 -7.22 5.43 8.01
N THR A 223 -8.03 6.19 7.27
CA THR A 223 -7.68 7.57 6.93
C THR A 223 -7.67 8.49 8.15
N GLN A 224 -8.51 8.24 9.17
CA GLN A 224 -8.50 8.98 10.42
C GLN A 224 -7.34 8.59 11.35
N LEU A 225 -6.80 7.38 11.21
CA LEU A 225 -5.52 6.99 11.87
C LEU A 225 -4.28 7.61 11.20
N GLY A 226 -4.44 8.33 10.09
CA GLY A 226 -3.32 8.87 9.30
C GLY A 226 -2.69 7.86 8.33
N ASN A 227 -3.22 6.65 8.22
CA ASN A 227 -2.69 5.63 7.32
C ASN A 227 -2.99 5.94 5.85
N MET A 228 -2.10 5.51 4.95
CA MET A 228 -2.45 5.23 3.56
C MET A 228 -3.21 3.91 3.49
N VAL A 229 -4.11 3.78 2.51
CA VAL A 229 -4.95 2.58 2.38
C VAL A 229 -5.21 2.25 0.91
N ILE A 230 -5.05 0.97 0.56
CA ILE A 230 -5.14 0.47 -0.83
C ILE A 230 -6.16 -0.68 -0.97
N PRO A 231 -7.46 -0.42 -0.77
CA PRO A 231 -8.48 -1.45 -0.99
C PRO A 231 -8.51 -1.88 -2.46
N LYS A 232 -8.65 -3.19 -2.69
CA LYS A 232 -8.78 -3.77 -4.03
C LYS A 232 -10.23 -3.96 -4.41
N SER A 233 -10.61 -3.56 -5.60
CA SER A 233 -11.88 -3.95 -6.23
C SER A 233 -11.74 -3.95 -7.75
N VAL A 234 -12.49 -4.85 -8.41
CA VAL A 234 -12.67 -4.88 -9.88
C VAL A 234 -14.07 -4.40 -10.30
N THR A 235 -14.93 -4.13 -9.33
CA THR A 235 -16.33 -3.75 -9.56
C THR A 235 -16.45 -2.23 -9.55
N PRO A 236 -16.88 -1.57 -10.64
CA PRO A 236 -16.94 -0.11 -10.72
C PRO A 236 -17.77 0.55 -9.61
N SER A 237 -18.91 -0.04 -9.23
CA SER A 237 -19.74 0.48 -8.14
C SER A 237 -19.04 0.45 -6.78
N ARG A 238 -18.27 -0.62 -6.49
CA ARG A 238 -17.48 -0.71 -5.25
C ARG A 238 -16.28 0.23 -5.27
N LEU A 239 -15.61 0.41 -6.41
CA LEU A 239 -14.54 1.42 -6.55
C LEU A 239 -15.09 2.81 -6.23
N LYS A 240 -16.26 3.17 -6.79
CA LYS A 240 -16.92 4.44 -6.51
C LYS A 240 -17.31 4.57 -5.03
N GLU A 241 -17.87 3.52 -4.44
CA GLU A 241 -18.25 3.48 -3.02
C GLU A 241 -17.04 3.67 -2.11
N ASN A 242 -15.96 2.91 -2.33
CA ASN A 242 -14.71 3.00 -1.56
C ASN A 242 -14.05 4.38 -1.67
N PHE A 243 -14.26 5.10 -2.77
CA PHE A 243 -13.72 6.44 -2.98
C PHE A 243 -14.46 7.51 -2.16
N HIS A 244 -15.75 7.30 -1.84
CA HIS A 244 -16.57 8.26 -1.12
C HIS A 244 -16.50 8.06 0.40
N VAL A 245 -15.37 8.43 0.99
CA VAL A 245 -15.08 8.24 2.43
C VAL A 245 -14.62 9.51 3.16
N PHE A 246 -14.48 10.62 2.44
CA PHE A 246 -13.96 11.87 3.01
C PHE A 246 -15.08 12.86 3.41
N ASP A 247 -16.33 12.52 3.22
CA ASP A 247 -17.52 13.35 3.47
C ASP A 247 -18.23 13.03 4.80
N PHE A 248 -17.66 12.17 5.64
CA PHE A 248 -18.11 11.87 6.99
C PHE A 248 -16.93 11.63 7.93
N THR A 249 -17.18 11.64 9.23
CA THR A 249 -16.13 11.44 10.25
C THR A 249 -16.64 10.45 11.30
N LEU A 250 -15.81 9.46 11.65
CA LEU A 250 -16.04 8.56 12.76
C LEU A 250 -15.78 9.32 14.08
N GLU A 251 -16.68 9.14 15.03
CA GLU A 251 -16.55 9.75 16.35
C GLU A 251 -15.53 8.98 17.22
N ALA A 252 -15.11 9.57 18.33
CA ALA A 252 -14.15 8.93 19.24
C ALA A 252 -14.62 7.55 19.73
N GLN A 253 -15.95 7.38 19.98
CA GLN A 253 -16.52 6.09 20.39
C GLN A 253 -16.45 5.07 19.24
N ASP A 254 -16.73 5.47 18.00
CA ASP A 254 -16.62 4.58 16.83
C ASP A 254 -15.18 4.08 16.67
N MET A 255 -14.20 4.99 16.83
CA MET A 255 -12.77 4.64 16.78
C MET A 255 -12.38 3.67 17.90
N ALA A 256 -12.90 3.87 19.11
CA ALA A 256 -12.67 2.98 20.25
C ALA A 256 -13.31 1.59 20.04
N ASP A 257 -14.53 1.55 19.52
CA ASP A 257 -15.24 0.30 19.22
C ASP A 257 -14.49 -0.51 18.13
N ILE A 258 -13.91 0.16 17.13
CA ILE A 258 -13.07 -0.50 16.12
C ILE A 258 -11.73 -0.94 16.74
N ALA A 259 -11.13 -0.13 17.61
CA ALA A 259 -9.90 -0.50 18.30
C ALA A 259 -10.07 -1.76 19.15
N ALA A 260 -11.22 -1.95 19.75
CA ALA A 260 -11.54 -3.13 20.56
C ALA A 260 -11.66 -4.45 19.76
N LEU A 261 -11.66 -4.39 18.42
CA LEU A 261 -11.70 -5.58 17.56
C LEU A 261 -10.32 -6.21 17.34
N ASP A 262 -9.23 -5.57 17.78
CA ASP A 262 -7.89 -6.11 17.64
C ASP A 262 -7.73 -7.44 18.38
N THR A 263 -7.10 -8.40 17.73
CA THR A 263 -6.87 -9.72 18.33
C THR A 263 -5.49 -10.27 17.97
N PRO A 264 -4.83 -11.01 18.88
CA PRO A 264 -3.53 -11.63 18.59
C PRO A 264 -3.54 -12.58 17.38
N ASP A 265 -4.69 -13.21 17.12
CA ASP A 265 -4.88 -14.18 16.03
C ASP A 265 -5.46 -13.51 14.75
N GLY A 266 -5.43 -12.19 14.68
CA GLY A 266 -6.04 -11.42 13.60
C GLY A 266 -5.31 -11.51 12.26
N ARG A 267 -4.05 -11.91 12.23
CA ARG A 267 -3.23 -12.02 11.02
C ARG A 267 -3.83 -12.98 9.99
N ASP A 268 -3.98 -12.51 8.76
CA ASP A 268 -4.45 -13.29 7.62
C ASP A 268 -3.33 -13.72 6.67
N GLY A 269 -2.28 -12.92 6.60
CA GLY A 269 -1.12 -13.13 5.74
C GLY A 269 0.03 -13.87 6.42
N PRO A 270 1.11 -14.15 5.68
CA PRO A 270 2.30 -14.77 6.25
C PRO A 270 2.95 -13.90 7.33
N ASP A 271 3.62 -14.55 8.29
CA ASP A 271 4.49 -13.88 9.23
C ASP A 271 5.79 -13.46 8.51
N PRO A 272 6.18 -12.17 8.55
CA PRO A 272 7.39 -11.67 7.91
C PRO A 272 8.69 -12.37 8.36
N GLU A 273 8.76 -12.79 9.62
CA GLU A 273 9.92 -13.54 10.14
C GLU A 273 10.05 -14.95 9.56
N LEU A 274 8.91 -15.54 9.20
CA LEU A 274 8.84 -16.91 8.73
C LEU A 274 8.69 -17.01 7.21
N PHE A 275 8.44 -15.89 6.54
CA PHE A 275 8.22 -15.90 5.10
C PHE A 275 9.46 -16.39 4.35
N ARG A 276 9.25 -17.35 3.45
CA ARG A 276 10.30 -17.99 2.66
C ARG A 276 9.98 -17.87 1.19
N LEU A 277 11.01 -17.83 0.37
CA LEU A 277 10.85 -18.11 -1.05
C LEU A 277 10.31 -19.54 -1.20
N PRO A 278 9.40 -19.80 -2.18
CA PRO A 278 9.07 -21.16 -2.57
C PRO A 278 10.38 -21.92 -2.84
N ALA A 279 10.44 -23.18 -2.44
CA ALA A 279 11.55 -24.04 -2.83
C ALA A 279 11.63 -24.08 -4.37
N ALA A 280 12.82 -23.84 -4.92
CA ALA A 280 13.09 -23.88 -6.34
C ALA A 280 12.84 -25.29 -6.91
#